data_94eb7e5ba6caa819d83efd8764213fe3
#
_entry.id   94eb7e5ba6caa819d83efd8764213fe3
#
_cell.length_a   1.000
_cell.length_b   1.000
_cell.length_c   1.000
_cell.angle_alpha   90.00
_cell.angle_beta   90.00
_cell.angle_gamma   90.00
#
_symmetry.space_group_name_H-M   'P 1'
#
loop_
_entity.id
_entity.type
_entity.pdbx_description
1 polymer ?
#
loop_
_entity_poly.entity_id
_entity_poly.type
_entity_poly.pdbx_seq_one_letter_code
_entity_poly.pdbx_strand_id
1 'polypeptide(L)'
;MNKFFKILFSIFFVLLFETSLSYSEETKIKVGVLAPLSGEDASLGKQILNSIRMALIDIKNNNIEIYPKDTRSDPDMTLRSALEFEKMGISLVIGPVFHKNLLFLDKVKGITFLSLTNKTLDLHKNIISSGINSSSQLNTIKKFLETIEIKKTIFLIPNLNYDLEIKKGIKESKIKFFKQYNYDIDPTKLTKQIEKITNYGIRKQNLLDEISRVENSDDPNK
;
A
#
# COMPACT_ATOMS: atom_id res chain seq x y z
N MET A 1 -20.36 -28.90 -69.21
CA MET A 1 -20.48 -28.16 -67.93
C MET A 1 -20.66 -26.69 -68.30
N ASN A 2 -21.93 -26.18 -68.19
CA ASN A 2 -22.36 -24.89 -68.72
C ASN A 2 -21.55 -23.71 -68.16
N LYS A 3 -21.20 -22.75 -69.07
CA LYS A 3 -20.49 -21.51 -68.69
C LYS A 3 -21.14 -20.80 -67.50
N PHE A 4 -22.46 -20.90 -67.40
CA PHE A 4 -23.28 -20.36 -66.33
C PHE A 4 -22.92 -20.98 -64.91
N PHE A 5 -22.66 -22.29 -64.87
CA PHE A 5 -22.30 -22.99 -63.65
C PHE A 5 -20.90 -22.60 -63.14
N LYS A 6 -19.97 -22.34 -64.09
CA LYS A 6 -18.60 -21.88 -63.70
C LYS A 6 -18.63 -20.47 -63.13
N ILE A 7 -19.48 -19.59 -63.68
CA ILE A 7 -19.63 -18.23 -63.17
C ILE A 7 -20.29 -18.22 -61.80
N LEU A 8 -21.35 -19.04 -61.60
CA LEU A 8 -22.02 -19.17 -60.32
C LEU A 8 -21.09 -19.74 -59.23
N PHE A 9 -20.26 -20.72 -59.58
CA PHE A 9 -19.26 -21.30 -58.69
C PHE A 9 -18.14 -20.31 -58.35
N SER A 10 -17.71 -19.47 -59.28
CA SER A 10 -16.72 -18.42 -59.05
C SER A 10 -17.26 -17.34 -58.13
N ILE A 11 -18.51 -16.91 -58.31
CA ILE A 11 -19.17 -15.94 -57.41
C ILE A 11 -19.35 -16.49 -56.02
N PHE A 12 -19.73 -17.77 -55.89
CA PHE A 12 -19.86 -18.43 -54.59
C PHE A 12 -18.52 -18.55 -53.89
N PHE A 13 -17.42 -18.79 -54.63
CA PHE A 13 -16.07 -18.88 -54.06
C PHE A 13 -15.55 -17.53 -53.60
N VAL A 14 -15.87 -16.43 -54.32
CA VAL A 14 -15.54 -15.05 -53.88
C VAL A 14 -16.31 -14.65 -52.65
N LEU A 15 -17.61 -15.01 -52.55
CA LEU A 15 -18.42 -14.75 -51.36
C LEU A 15 -17.93 -15.50 -50.11
N LEU A 16 -17.33 -16.69 -50.28
CA LEU A 16 -16.75 -17.46 -49.17
C LEU A 16 -15.45 -16.82 -48.65
N PHE A 17 -14.73 -16.06 -49.46
CA PHE A 17 -13.49 -15.38 -49.03
C PHE A 17 -13.74 -14.07 -48.29
N GLU A 18 -14.91 -13.45 -48.44
CA GLU A 18 -15.22 -12.19 -47.75
C GLU A 18 -15.58 -12.35 -46.25
N THR A 19 -15.80 -13.58 -45.77
CA THR A 19 -16.27 -13.80 -44.38
C THR A 19 -15.14 -13.97 -43.35
N SER A 20 -13.87 -13.79 -43.73
CA SER A 20 -12.74 -14.13 -42.85
C SER A 20 -11.96 -12.93 -42.25
N LEU A 21 -12.41 -11.70 -42.46
CA LEU A 21 -11.86 -10.55 -41.76
C LEU A 21 -12.64 -10.31 -40.44
N SER A 22 -12.64 -11.33 -39.57
CA SER A 22 -12.92 -11.09 -38.16
C SER A 22 -11.77 -10.28 -37.60
N TYR A 23 -11.89 -8.97 -37.65
CA TYR A 23 -11.04 -8.08 -36.87
C TYR A 23 -11.32 -8.41 -35.41
N SER A 24 -10.43 -9.18 -34.79
CA SER A 24 -10.41 -9.31 -33.34
C SER A 24 -10.11 -7.93 -32.81
N GLU A 25 -11.13 -7.21 -32.41
CA GLU A 25 -10.98 -5.97 -31.67
C GLU A 25 -10.18 -6.35 -30.39
N GLU A 26 -8.90 -6.00 -30.37
CA GLU A 26 -8.08 -6.22 -29.16
C GLU A 26 -8.78 -5.54 -28.00
N THR A 27 -9.40 -6.35 -27.12
CA THR A 27 -10.15 -5.83 -25.98
C THR A 27 -9.18 -5.10 -25.05
N LYS A 28 -9.28 -3.77 -25.04
CA LYS A 28 -8.47 -2.93 -24.16
C LYS A 28 -8.84 -3.16 -22.70
N ILE A 29 -7.83 -3.34 -21.87
CA ILE A 29 -7.97 -3.46 -20.44
C ILE A 29 -8.14 -2.07 -19.86
N LYS A 30 -9.34 -1.74 -19.38
CA LYS A 30 -9.63 -0.46 -18.75
C LYS A 30 -9.30 -0.50 -17.27
N VAL A 31 -8.45 0.41 -16.80
CA VAL A 31 -8.05 0.56 -15.40
C VAL A 31 -8.44 1.94 -14.90
N GLY A 32 -9.26 2.00 -13.87
CA GLY A 32 -9.61 3.26 -13.21
C GLY A 32 -8.49 3.74 -12.28
N VAL A 33 -8.38 5.05 -12.11
CA VAL A 33 -7.47 5.66 -11.14
C VAL A 33 -8.25 6.66 -10.30
N LEU A 34 -8.33 6.41 -8.99
CA LEU A 34 -8.92 7.30 -7.98
C LEU A 34 -7.83 8.00 -7.21
N ALA A 35 -7.59 9.27 -7.53
CA ALA A 35 -6.56 10.08 -6.89
C ALA A 35 -7.06 11.50 -6.64
N PRO A 36 -6.55 12.22 -5.63
CA PRO A 36 -6.87 13.63 -5.39
C PRO A 36 -6.12 14.49 -6.43
N LEU A 37 -6.78 14.83 -7.54
CA LEU A 37 -6.17 15.60 -8.62
C LEU A 37 -6.34 17.12 -8.43
N SER A 38 -7.19 17.52 -7.48
CA SER A 38 -7.41 18.92 -7.06
C SER A 38 -7.46 19.03 -5.52
N GLY A 39 -7.40 20.25 -4.98
CA GLY A 39 -7.37 20.54 -3.55
C GLY A 39 -5.97 20.44 -2.93
N GLU A 40 -5.89 20.33 -1.60
CA GLU A 40 -4.63 20.30 -0.84
C GLU A 40 -3.71 19.15 -1.27
N ASP A 41 -4.28 17.98 -1.53
CA ASP A 41 -3.53 16.77 -1.88
C ASP A 41 -3.24 16.63 -3.38
N ALA A 42 -3.52 17.65 -4.18
CA ALA A 42 -3.39 17.59 -5.65
C ALA A 42 -1.99 17.22 -6.13
N SER A 43 -0.97 17.68 -5.42
CA SER A 43 0.43 17.34 -5.75
C SER A 43 0.68 15.84 -5.65
N LEU A 44 0.21 15.20 -4.58
CA LEU A 44 0.31 13.76 -4.38
C LEU A 44 -0.45 12.98 -5.47
N GLY A 45 -1.68 13.38 -5.76
CA GLY A 45 -2.49 12.73 -6.79
C GLY A 45 -1.86 12.79 -8.18
N LYS A 46 -1.28 13.93 -8.55
CA LYS A 46 -0.53 14.11 -9.81
C LYS A 46 0.72 13.24 -9.87
N GLN A 47 1.46 13.12 -8.77
CA GLN A 47 2.64 12.25 -8.70
C GLN A 47 2.26 10.78 -8.89
N ILE A 48 1.19 10.32 -8.26
CA ILE A 48 0.66 8.96 -8.43
C ILE A 48 0.27 8.71 -9.89
N LEU A 49 -0.47 9.63 -10.50
CA LEU A 49 -0.86 9.50 -11.90
C LEU A 49 0.35 9.46 -12.85
N ASN A 50 1.36 10.28 -12.59
CA ASN A 50 2.59 10.26 -13.37
C ASN A 50 3.36 8.93 -13.20
N SER A 51 3.43 8.39 -11.99
CA SER A 51 4.05 7.09 -11.72
C SER A 51 3.34 5.96 -12.47
N ILE A 52 2.00 5.98 -12.51
CA ILE A 52 1.21 5.01 -13.28
C ILE A 52 1.52 5.14 -14.78
N ARG A 53 1.61 6.36 -15.32
CA ARG A 53 1.96 6.59 -16.72
C ARG A 53 3.36 6.11 -17.06
N MET A 54 4.33 6.33 -16.18
CA MET A 54 5.69 5.82 -16.35
C MET A 54 5.70 4.29 -16.37
N ALA A 55 4.99 3.65 -15.44
CA ALA A 55 4.87 2.19 -15.41
C ALA A 55 4.25 1.63 -16.71
N LEU A 56 3.26 2.31 -17.30
CA LEU A 56 2.68 1.90 -18.59
C LEU A 56 3.70 1.97 -19.72
N ILE A 57 4.55 2.99 -19.74
CA ILE A 57 5.62 3.12 -20.73
C ILE A 57 6.62 1.95 -20.60
N ASP A 58 6.96 1.58 -19.36
CA ASP A 58 7.90 0.48 -19.09
C ASP A 58 7.31 -0.88 -19.47
N ILE A 59 6.01 -1.09 -19.22
CA ILE A 59 5.30 -2.34 -19.54
C ILE A 59 5.20 -2.52 -21.06
N LYS A 60 5.20 -1.44 -21.85
CA LYS A 60 5.07 -1.46 -23.33
C LYS A 60 3.84 -2.23 -23.82
N ASN A 61 2.76 -2.22 -23.06
CA ASN A 61 1.50 -2.86 -23.43
C ASN A 61 0.47 -1.80 -23.83
N ASN A 62 0.19 -1.71 -25.13
CA ASN A 62 -0.77 -0.75 -25.68
C ASN A 62 -2.23 -1.09 -25.39
N ASN A 63 -2.49 -2.26 -24.81
CA ASN A 63 -3.85 -2.74 -24.53
C ASN A 63 -4.37 -2.26 -23.18
N ILE A 64 -3.57 -1.53 -22.38
CA ILE A 64 -4.00 -0.97 -21.10
C ILE A 64 -4.34 0.50 -21.28
N GLU A 65 -5.56 0.87 -20.91
CA GLU A 65 -6.02 2.27 -20.87
C GLU A 65 -6.33 2.68 -19.44
N ILE A 66 -5.84 3.85 -19.01
CA ILE A 66 -6.12 4.41 -17.68
C ILE A 66 -7.17 5.52 -17.76
N TYR A 67 -8.09 5.47 -16.79
CA TYR A 67 -9.18 6.42 -16.62
C TYR A 67 -9.04 7.13 -15.28
N PRO A 68 -8.40 8.31 -15.22
CA PRO A 68 -8.24 9.04 -13.96
C PRO A 68 -9.52 9.78 -13.58
N LYS A 69 -9.87 9.75 -12.29
CA LYS A 69 -10.95 10.53 -11.68
C LYS A 69 -10.44 11.23 -10.43
N ASP A 70 -10.85 12.48 -10.26
CA ASP A 70 -10.49 13.29 -9.11
C ASP A 70 -11.38 12.94 -7.91
N THR A 71 -10.76 12.52 -6.83
CA THR A 71 -11.44 12.23 -5.56
C THR A 71 -11.56 13.45 -4.65
N ARG A 72 -10.78 14.50 -4.87
CA ARG A 72 -10.65 15.67 -3.98
C ARG A 72 -10.37 15.30 -2.52
N SER A 73 -9.83 14.11 -2.25
CA SER A 73 -9.71 13.53 -0.89
C SER A 73 -11.05 13.44 -0.14
N ASP A 74 -12.18 13.37 -0.87
CA ASP A 74 -13.54 13.35 -0.36
C ASP A 74 -14.19 11.98 -0.59
N PRO A 75 -14.80 11.35 0.44
CA PRO A 75 -15.45 10.04 0.32
C PRO A 75 -16.62 10.00 -0.66
N ASP A 76 -17.45 11.03 -0.70
CA ASP A 76 -18.64 11.05 -1.58
C ASP A 76 -18.25 11.22 -3.04
N MET A 77 -17.25 12.07 -3.32
CA MET A 77 -16.69 12.21 -4.67
C MET A 77 -16.02 10.91 -5.11
N THR A 78 -15.33 10.23 -4.19
CA THR A 78 -14.72 8.91 -4.45
C THR A 78 -15.78 7.88 -4.83
N LEU A 79 -16.89 7.80 -4.08
CA LEU A 79 -18.00 6.90 -4.38
C LEU A 79 -18.62 7.22 -5.75
N ARG A 80 -18.91 8.48 -6.05
CA ARG A 80 -19.47 8.90 -7.34
C ARG A 80 -18.58 8.46 -8.49
N SER A 81 -17.28 8.71 -8.39
CA SER A 81 -16.30 8.32 -9.40
C SER A 81 -16.21 6.79 -9.57
N ALA A 82 -16.32 6.04 -8.48
CA ALA A 82 -16.34 4.59 -8.52
C ALA A 82 -17.61 4.03 -9.20
N LEU A 83 -18.78 4.62 -8.93
CA LEU A 83 -20.03 4.25 -9.61
C LEU A 83 -20.01 4.58 -11.12
N GLU A 84 -19.30 5.64 -11.52
CA GLU A 84 -19.07 5.92 -12.94
C GLU A 84 -18.19 4.85 -13.58
N PHE A 85 -17.14 4.40 -12.91
CA PHE A 85 -16.28 3.29 -13.37
C PHE A 85 -17.08 1.99 -13.51
N GLU A 86 -17.97 1.68 -12.58
CA GLU A 86 -18.84 0.51 -12.67
C GLU A 86 -19.70 0.56 -13.93
N LYS A 87 -20.31 1.72 -14.25
CA LYS A 87 -21.08 1.94 -15.49
C LYS A 87 -20.24 1.82 -16.76
N MET A 88 -18.95 2.15 -16.69
CA MET A 88 -18.00 2.01 -17.80
C MET A 88 -17.48 0.57 -17.97
N GLY A 89 -17.89 -0.37 -17.12
CA GLY A 89 -17.41 -1.76 -17.13
C GLY A 89 -15.97 -1.90 -16.64
N ILE A 90 -15.45 -0.93 -15.87
CA ILE A 90 -14.11 -1.01 -15.26
C ILE A 90 -14.21 -1.87 -14.01
N SER A 91 -13.44 -2.96 -13.97
CA SER A 91 -13.43 -3.90 -12.85
C SER A 91 -12.20 -3.77 -11.94
N LEU A 92 -11.18 -3.04 -12.35
CA LEU A 92 -9.96 -2.80 -11.59
C LEU A 92 -9.70 -1.30 -11.45
N VAL A 93 -9.47 -0.85 -10.21
CA VAL A 93 -9.22 0.55 -9.90
C VAL A 93 -8.00 0.67 -9.00
N ILE A 94 -7.04 1.52 -9.35
CA ILE A 94 -5.91 1.93 -8.52
C ILE A 94 -6.34 3.12 -7.67
N GLY A 95 -6.17 3.00 -6.37
CA GLY A 95 -6.67 3.97 -5.41
C GLY A 95 -7.96 3.50 -4.71
N PRO A 96 -8.55 4.34 -3.89
CA PRO A 96 -8.09 5.67 -3.49
C PRO A 96 -6.85 5.64 -2.58
N VAL A 97 -6.30 6.84 -2.32
CA VAL A 97 -5.07 6.99 -1.52
C VAL A 97 -5.36 6.88 -0.04
N PHE A 98 -6.34 7.63 0.42
CA PHE A 98 -6.63 7.78 1.85
C PHE A 98 -7.69 6.79 2.34
N HIS A 99 -7.48 6.26 3.54
CA HIS A 99 -8.41 5.31 4.15
C HIS A 99 -9.83 5.86 4.31
N LYS A 100 -9.99 7.15 4.64
CA LYS A 100 -11.30 7.78 4.75
C LYS A 100 -12.15 7.67 3.47
N ASN A 101 -11.50 7.62 2.32
CA ASN A 101 -12.15 7.53 1.02
C ASN A 101 -12.67 6.13 0.69
N LEU A 102 -12.36 5.12 1.52
CA LEU A 102 -12.85 3.76 1.37
C LEU A 102 -14.26 3.56 1.96
N LEU A 103 -14.75 4.53 2.74
CA LEU A 103 -15.91 4.40 3.63
C LEU A 103 -17.18 3.85 2.95
N PHE A 104 -17.39 4.16 1.67
CA PHE A 104 -18.62 3.79 0.96
C PHE A 104 -18.39 2.84 -0.22
N LEU A 105 -17.14 2.35 -0.43
CA LEU A 105 -16.81 1.52 -1.59
C LEU A 105 -17.32 0.09 -1.52
N ASP A 106 -17.83 -0.34 -0.36
CA ASP A 106 -18.60 -1.59 -0.20
C ASP A 106 -19.90 -1.60 -1.01
N LYS A 107 -20.43 -0.42 -1.35
CA LYS A 107 -21.64 -0.24 -2.16
C LYS A 107 -21.40 -0.51 -3.64
N VAL A 108 -20.15 -0.45 -4.10
CA VAL A 108 -19.77 -0.68 -5.49
C VAL A 108 -19.41 -2.14 -5.67
N LYS A 109 -20.19 -2.83 -6.50
CA LYS A 109 -20.00 -4.26 -6.78
C LYS A 109 -19.30 -4.44 -8.12
N GLY A 110 -18.50 -5.47 -8.28
CA GLY A 110 -17.82 -5.73 -9.56
C GLY A 110 -16.52 -4.96 -9.78
N ILE A 111 -16.11 -4.10 -8.84
CA ILE A 111 -14.82 -3.42 -8.86
C ILE A 111 -13.93 -3.91 -7.73
N THR A 112 -12.70 -4.27 -8.07
CA THR A 112 -11.61 -4.47 -7.11
C THR A 112 -10.78 -3.21 -7.02
N PHE A 113 -10.62 -2.68 -5.81
CA PHE A 113 -9.83 -1.49 -5.55
C PHE A 113 -8.45 -1.87 -5.00
N LEU A 114 -7.39 -1.49 -5.70
CA LEU A 114 -6.02 -1.51 -5.19
C LEU A 114 -5.74 -0.19 -4.47
N SER A 115 -6.20 -0.10 -3.23
CA SER A 115 -6.04 1.12 -2.44
C SER A 115 -4.60 1.34 -2.02
N LEU A 116 -4.11 2.56 -2.13
CA LEU A 116 -2.77 2.96 -1.70
C LEU A 116 -2.69 3.22 -0.18
N THR A 117 -3.76 2.94 0.55
CA THR A 117 -3.77 3.05 2.02
C THR A 117 -2.76 2.09 2.66
N ASN A 118 -2.18 2.53 3.77
CA ASN A 118 -1.32 1.70 4.62
C ASN A 118 -2.11 0.92 5.70
N LYS A 119 -3.42 1.17 5.84
CA LYS A 119 -4.28 0.44 6.79
C LYS A 119 -4.71 -0.90 6.22
N THR A 120 -4.77 -1.91 7.09
CA THR A 120 -5.16 -3.28 6.74
C THR A 120 -6.29 -3.83 7.60
N LEU A 121 -6.76 -3.05 8.59
CA LEU A 121 -7.92 -3.38 9.42
C LEU A 121 -9.19 -2.83 8.78
N ASP A 122 -10.29 -3.53 8.99
CA ASP A 122 -11.65 -3.14 8.60
C ASP A 122 -11.80 -2.77 7.11
N LEU A 123 -11.03 -3.44 6.23
CA LEU A 123 -11.19 -3.27 4.80
C LEU A 123 -12.35 -4.13 4.27
N HIS A 124 -13.13 -3.57 3.36
CA HIS A 124 -14.16 -4.31 2.63
C HIS A 124 -13.54 -5.38 1.70
N LYS A 125 -14.31 -6.42 1.38
CA LYS A 125 -13.82 -7.58 0.60
C LYS A 125 -13.30 -7.23 -0.79
N ASN A 126 -13.77 -6.15 -1.38
CA ASN A 126 -13.38 -5.67 -2.70
C ASN A 126 -12.19 -4.68 -2.65
N ILE A 127 -11.55 -4.51 -1.49
CA ILE A 127 -10.43 -3.60 -1.30
C ILE A 127 -9.18 -4.37 -0.91
N ILE A 128 -8.12 -4.16 -1.66
CA ILE A 128 -6.79 -4.70 -1.40
C ILE A 128 -5.89 -3.52 -1.02
N SER A 129 -5.32 -3.53 0.19
CA SER A 129 -4.30 -2.54 0.59
C SER A 129 -2.99 -2.85 -0.12
N SER A 130 -2.54 -1.93 -0.96
CA SER A 130 -1.25 -1.99 -1.67
C SER A 130 -0.22 -0.99 -1.13
N GLY A 131 -0.59 -0.19 -0.13
CA GLY A 131 0.33 0.71 0.56
C GLY A 131 1.31 -0.03 1.49
N ILE A 132 2.40 0.67 1.84
CA ILE A 132 3.39 0.16 2.79
C ILE A 132 2.75 0.14 4.19
N ASN A 133 2.33 -1.02 4.64
CA ASN A 133 1.69 -1.24 5.93
C ASN A 133 2.66 -1.73 7.00
N SER A 134 2.20 -1.79 8.25
CA SER A 134 3.03 -2.21 9.40
C SER A 134 3.58 -3.63 9.25
N SER A 135 2.84 -4.56 8.67
CA SER A 135 3.32 -5.93 8.45
C SER A 135 4.47 -5.97 7.45
N SER A 136 4.39 -5.22 6.34
CA SER A 136 5.46 -5.17 5.33
C SER A 136 6.73 -4.51 5.88
N GLN A 137 6.58 -3.42 6.65
CA GLN A 137 7.71 -2.75 7.32
C GLN A 137 8.38 -3.69 8.32
N LEU A 138 7.60 -4.35 9.18
CA LEU A 138 8.14 -5.25 10.19
C LEU A 138 8.78 -6.51 9.61
N ASN A 139 8.27 -7.02 8.49
CA ASN A 139 8.92 -8.10 7.77
C ASN A 139 10.30 -7.68 7.20
N THR A 140 10.42 -6.44 6.73
CA THR A 140 11.70 -5.89 6.27
C THR A 140 12.67 -5.70 7.44
N ILE A 141 12.19 -5.14 8.57
CA ILE A 141 12.99 -5.01 9.80
C ILE A 141 13.45 -6.38 10.28
N LYS A 142 12.56 -7.38 10.28
CA LYS A 142 12.92 -8.75 10.66
C LYS A 142 14.08 -9.30 9.86
N LYS A 143 14.01 -9.18 8.53
CA LYS A 143 15.11 -9.62 7.64
C LYS A 143 16.41 -8.92 7.97
N PHE A 144 16.36 -7.60 8.21
CA PHE A 144 17.54 -6.85 8.60
C PHE A 144 18.13 -7.32 9.94
N LEU A 145 17.28 -7.51 10.96
CA LEU A 145 17.71 -8.00 12.28
C LEU A 145 18.36 -9.41 12.19
N GLU A 146 17.83 -10.27 11.33
CA GLU A 146 18.39 -11.58 11.04
C GLU A 146 19.78 -11.48 10.41
N THR A 147 19.98 -10.53 9.48
CA THR A 147 21.27 -10.30 8.80
C THR A 147 22.36 -9.83 9.79
N ILE A 148 22.01 -9.05 10.80
CA ILE A 148 22.95 -8.53 11.82
C ILE A 148 22.90 -9.33 13.12
N GLU A 149 22.27 -10.49 13.11
CA GLU A 149 22.19 -11.45 14.22
C GLU A 149 21.62 -10.91 15.54
N ILE A 150 20.74 -9.90 15.48
CA ILE A 150 20.07 -9.35 16.64
C ILE A 150 18.99 -10.32 17.16
N LYS A 151 19.20 -10.85 18.36
CA LYS A 151 18.32 -11.85 19.00
C LYS A 151 17.27 -11.25 19.96
N LYS A 152 17.49 -10.02 20.44
CA LYS A 152 16.60 -9.37 21.40
C LYS A 152 16.15 -8.02 20.89
N THR A 153 14.84 -7.86 20.69
CA THR A 153 14.22 -6.63 20.21
C THR A 153 13.19 -6.14 21.24
N ILE A 154 13.11 -4.85 21.43
CA ILE A 154 12.07 -4.20 22.24
C ILE A 154 11.21 -3.36 21.31
N PHE A 155 9.89 -3.53 21.38
CA PHE A 155 8.95 -2.69 20.67
C PHE A 155 8.47 -1.55 21.56
N LEU A 156 8.57 -0.33 21.05
CA LEU A 156 7.96 0.86 21.61
C LEU A 156 6.80 1.26 20.71
N ILE A 157 5.57 1.17 21.23
CA ILE A 157 4.35 1.43 20.46
C ILE A 157 3.73 2.72 20.99
N PRO A 158 3.51 3.74 20.13
CA PRO A 158 2.83 4.95 20.56
C PRO A 158 1.36 4.69 20.85
N ASN A 159 0.81 5.34 21.86
CA ASN A 159 -0.63 5.32 22.17
C ASN A 159 -1.38 6.22 21.18
N LEU A 160 -1.62 5.73 20.00
CA LEU A 160 -2.31 6.40 18.91
C LEU A 160 -3.37 5.49 18.27
N ASN A 161 -4.25 6.07 17.48
CA ASN A 161 -5.37 5.34 16.84
C ASN A 161 -4.93 4.18 15.92
N TYR A 162 -3.66 4.12 15.56
CA TYR A 162 -3.10 3.05 14.72
C TYR A 162 -2.28 2.00 15.49
N ASP A 163 -2.33 2.01 16.83
CA ASP A 163 -1.60 1.04 17.67
C ASP A 163 -2.02 -0.41 17.38
N LEU A 164 -3.29 -0.63 17.04
CA LEU A 164 -3.83 -1.95 16.65
C LEU A 164 -3.21 -2.47 15.36
N GLU A 165 -2.98 -1.59 14.36
CA GLU A 165 -2.30 -1.95 13.11
C GLU A 165 -0.85 -2.38 13.39
N ILE A 166 -0.15 -1.67 14.27
CA ILE A 166 1.22 -2.02 14.68
C ILE A 166 1.24 -3.37 15.40
N LYS A 167 0.35 -3.57 16.37
CA LYS A 167 0.24 -4.84 17.11
C LYS A 167 -0.08 -6.02 16.19
N LYS A 168 -0.98 -5.81 15.22
CA LYS A 168 -1.27 -6.80 14.17
C LYS A 168 -0.02 -7.11 13.36
N GLY A 169 0.70 -6.08 12.89
CA GLY A 169 1.94 -6.24 12.13
C GLY A 169 3.03 -7.00 12.90
N ILE A 170 3.21 -6.72 14.19
CA ILE A 170 4.14 -7.46 15.07
C ILE A 170 3.76 -8.95 15.11
N LYS A 171 2.47 -9.25 15.29
CA LYS A 171 1.98 -10.63 15.31
C LYS A 171 2.20 -11.35 13.98
N GLU A 172 1.88 -10.70 12.87
CA GLU A 172 2.01 -11.27 11.52
C GLU A 172 3.45 -11.46 11.08
N SER A 173 4.35 -10.53 11.42
CA SER A 173 5.77 -10.62 11.09
C SER A 173 6.49 -11.76 11.83
N LYS A 174 5.93 -12.24 12.93
CA LYS A 174 6.56 -13.25 13.80
C LYS A 174 7.96 -12.86 14.26
N ILE A 175 8.23 -11.57 14.42
CA ILE A 175 9.48 -11.08 15.01
C ILE A 175 9.53 -11.54 16.48
N LYS A 176 10.64 -12.16 16.87
CA LYS A 176 10.89 -12.48 18.27
C LYS A 176 11.26 -11.20 19.00
N PHE A 177 10.51 -10.86 20.04
CA PHE A 177 10.80 -9.69 20.87
C PHE A 177 10.89 -10.07 22.34
N PHE A 178 11.71 -9.30 23.06
CA PHE A 178 11.93 -9.51 24.50
C PHE A 178 10.85 -8.84 25.33
N LYS A 179 10.51 -7.58 24.98
CA LYS A 179 9.48 -6.79 25.66
C LYS A 179 8.79 -5.83 24.69
N GLN A 180 7.57 -5.47 25.06
CA GLN A 180 6.78 -4.46 24.38
C GLN A 180 6.30 -3.44 25.39
N TYR A 181 6.42 -2.17 25.03
CA TYR A 181 5.95 -1.05 25.84
C TYR A 181 5.09 -0.12 25.00
N ASN A 182 4.02 0.35 25.61
CA ASN A 182 3.26 1.47 25.04
C ASN A 182 3.77 2.76 25.66
N TYR A 183 3.85 3.84 24.87
CA TYR A 183 4.30 5.14 25.33
C TYR A 183 3.37 6.27 24.89
N ASP A 184 3.32 7.32 25.71
CA ASP A 184 2.61 8.56 25.41
C ASP A 184 3.51 9.43 24.51
N ILE A 185 2.95 9.97 23.42
CA ILE A 185 3.69 10.82 22.49
C ILE A 185 3.94 12.25 23.01
N ASP A 186 3.33 12.62 24.14
CA ASP A 186 3.57 13.90 24.79
C ASP A 186 5.05 14.02 25.18
N PRO A 187 5.80 15.00 24.62
CA PRO A 187 7.23 15.14 24.89
C PRO A 187 7.56 15.30 26.39
N THR A 188 6.65 15.89 27.17
CA THR A 188 6.85 16.09 28.61
C THR A 188 6.87 14.79 29.40
N LYS A 189 6.18 13.77 28.90
CA LYS A 189 6.08 12.44 29.52
C LYS A 189 7.06 11.45 28.92
N LEU A 190 7.39 11.62 27.62
CA LEU A 190 8.19 10.66 26.86
C LEU A 190 9.56 10.41 27.50
N THR A 191 10.30 11.47 27.87
CA THR A 191 11.62 11.34 28.49
C THR A 191 11.58 10.47 29.74
N LYS A 192 10.66 10.76 30.67
CA LYS A 192 10.50 9.99 31.91
C LYS A 192 10.12 8.53 31.65
N GLN A 193 9.27 8.27 30.64
CA GLN A 193 8.90 6.91 30.26
C GLN A 193 10.09 6.14 29.69
N ILE A 194 10.89 6.74 28.81
CA ILE A 194 12.09 6.13 28.24
C ILE A 194 13.13 5.84 29.35
N GLU A 195 13.36 6.80 30.26
CA GLU A 195 14.25 6.59 31.41
C GLU A 195 13.81 5.39 32.26
N LYS A 196 12.51 5.28 32.52
CA LYS A 196 11.94 4.14 33.29
C LYS A 196 12.11 2.81 32.52
N ILE A 197 11.78 2.78 31.23
CA ILE A 197 11.86 1.58 30.38
C ILE A 197 13.31 1.08 30.27
N THR A 198 14.26 1.99 30.18
CA THR A 198 15.70 1.69 30.02
C THR A 198 16.43 1.53 31.34
N ASN A 199 15.76 1.72 32.48
CA ASN A 199 16.38 1.80 33.80
C ASN A 199 17.54 2.81 33.84
N TYR A 200 17.43 3.92 33.09
CA TYR A 200 18.50 4.91 32.94
C TYR A 200 19.00 5.43 34.29
N GLY A 201 18.09 5.81 35.20
CA GLY A 201 18.45 6.31 36.52
C GLY A 201 19.30 5.33 37.33
N ILE A 202 18.91 4.05 37.33
CA ILE A 202 19.66 2.98 38.05
C ILE A 202 21.05 2.79 37.44
N ARG A 203 21.10 2.73 36.09
CA ARG A 203 22.39 2.54 35.38
C ARG A 203 23.32 3.73 35.59
N LYS A 204 22.78 4.95 35.57
CA LYS A 204 23.54 6.16 35.82
C LYS A 204 24.10 6.15 37.25
N GLN A 205 23.28 5.80 38.26
CA GLN A 205 23.74 5.72 39.64
C GLN A 205 24.83 4.68 39.83
N ASN A 206 24.63 3.46 39.29
CA ASN A 206 25.65 2.41 39.35
C ASN A 206 26.98 2.83 38.74
N LEU A 207 26.93 3.59 37.62
CA LEU A 207 28.14 4.12 36.99
C LEU A 207 28.83 5.17 37.87
N LEU A 208 28.07 6.09 38.47
CA LEU A 208 28.61 7.08 39.40
C LEU A 208 29.24 6.41 40.63
N ASP A 209 28.60 5.39 41.18
CA ASP A 209 29.14 4.63 42.30
C ASP A 209 30.43 3.90 41.95
N GLU A 210 30.53 3.39 40.71
CA GLU A 210 31.75 2.75 40.21
C GLU A 210 32.89 3.77 40.02
N ILE A 211 32.59 4.94 39.45
CA ILE A 211 33.55 6.04 39.31
C ILE A 211 34.07 6.46 40.68
N SER A 212 33.16 6.67 41.66
CA SER A 212 33.56 7.03 43.01
C SER A 212 34.43 5.97 43.69
N ARG A 213 34.16 4.69 43.46
CA ARG A 213 35.01 3.61 43.96
C ARG A 213 36.43 3.66 43.37
N VAL A 214 36.53 3.85 42.04
CA VAL A 214 37.83 3.96 41.37
C VAL A 214 38.59 5.20 41.85
N GLU A 215 37.91 6.35 42.00
CA GLU A 215 38.53 7.58 42.48
C GLU A 215 39.06 7.48 43.91
N ASN A 216 38.35 6.74 44.75
CA ASN A 216 38.74 6.55 46.17
C ASN A 216 39.63 5.29 46.41
N SER A 217 39.99 4.56 45.34
CA SER A 217 40.90 3.44 45.49
C SER A 217 42.35 3.91 45.55
N ASP A 218 43.12 3.37 46.46
CA ASP A 218 44.57 3.62 46.60
C ASP A 218 45.38 2.81 45.59
N ASP A 219 44.77 2.35 44.48
CA ASP A 219 45.43 1.58 43.46
C ASP A 219 46.38 2.48 42.66
N PRO A 220 47.70 2.19 42.61
CA PRO A 220 48.69 2.98 41.91
C PRO A 220 48.56 2.89 40.38
N ASN A 221 47.71 2.03 39.82
CA ASN A 221 47.47 1.85 38.39
C ASN A 221 46.16 2.54 37.88
N LYS A 222 45.72 3.58 38.51
CA LYS A 222 44.60 4.42 38.07
C LYS A 222 44.76 5.00 36.71
#